data_57862bc0f0e215e997bbd1067a523391
#
_entry.id   57862bc0f0e215e997bbd1067a523391
#
_cell.length_a   1.000
_cell.length_b   1.000
_cell.length_c   1.000
_cell.angle_alpha   90.00
_cell.angle_beta   90.00
_cell.angle_gamma   90.00
#
_symmetry.space_group_name_H-M   'P 1'
#
loop_
_entity.id
_entity.type
_entity.pdbx_description
1 polymer ?
#
loop_
_entity_poly.entity_id
_entity_poly.type
_entity_poly.pdbx_seq_one_letter_code
_entity_poly.pdbx_strand_id
1 'polypeptide(L)'
;REEGNNCPFLTHSRCAIHDAEPLVCALYPLAQEITKEGGVSYFLQPTSCGGQVISAKVGDYLARYDIPAREATDVRWAQVCMALEDRVEALEAVFEPVFIRRMRQKLWQALYYRYDFAAPFLPQLEENLRGLDAELEKLSALQGRRNVRFRESIEKTDK
;
A
#
# COMPACT_ATOMS: atom_id res chain seq x y z
N ARG A 1 -22.88 -0.39 -23.68
CA ARG A 1 -22.47 -1.46 -22.73
C ARG A 1 -21.29 -0.87 -22.00
N GLU A 2 -21.48 -0.44 -20.78
CA GLU A 2 -20.38 -0.30 -19.85
C GLU A 2 -19.77 -1.69 -19.75
N GLU A 3 -18.56 -1.87 -20.26
CA GLU A 3 -17.80 -3.08 -20.05
C GLU A 3 -17.56 -3.15 -18.54
N GLY A 4 -18.29 -4.08 -17.91
CA GLY A 4 -18.21 -4.25 -16.47
C GLY A 4 -16.76 -4.49 -16.06
N ASN A 5 -16.38 -3.91 -14.96
CA ASN A 5 -15.10 -4.12 -14.27
C ASN A 5 -15.00 -5.59 -13.81
N ASN A 6 -14.86 -6.50 -14.76
CA ASN A 6 -14.73 -7.91 -14.47
C ASN A 6 -13.30 -8.18 -13.99
N CYS A 7 -13.19 -8.90 -12.88
CA CYS A 7 -11.91 -9.37 -12.37
C CYS A 7 -11.12 -10.08 -13.48
N PRO A 8 -9.85 -9.72 -13.73
CA PRO A 8 -9.04 -10.32 -14.80
C PRO A 8 -8.79 -11.83 -14.60
N PHE A 9 -8.98 -12.32 -13.38
CA PHE A 9 -8.83 -13.73 -13.03
C PHE A 9 -10.15 -14.51 -13.08
N LEU A 10 -11.25 -13.88 -13.51
CA LEU A 10 -12.54 -14.55 -13.63
C LEU A 10 -12.63 -15.27 -14.97
N THR A 11 -12.66 -16.62 -14.93
CA THR A 11 -12.77 -17.47 -16.10
C THR A 11 -13.98 -18.37 -15.95
N HIS A 12 -14.95 -18.33 -16.89
CA HIS A 12 -16.19 -19.10 -16.82
C HIS A 12 -16.92 -19.00 -15.48
N SER A 13 -17.03 -17.79 -14.94
CA SER A 13 -17.65 -17.48 -13.64
C SER A 13 -16.93 -18.12 -12.43
N ARG A 14 -15.68 -18.51 -12.56
CA ARG A 14 -14.83 -19.04 -11.47
C ARG A 14 -13.52 -18.28 -11.39
N CYS A 15 -12.99 -18.12 -10.19
CA CYS A 15 -11.68 -17.53 -9.96
C CYS A 15 -10.59 -18.52 -10.42
N ALA A 16 -9.74 -18.10 -11.37
CA ALA A 16 -8.63 -18.92 -11.87
C ALA A 16 -7.46 -19.05 -10.87
N ILE A 17 -7.44 -18.17 -9.85
CA ILE A 17 -6.40 -18.13 -8.80
C ILE A 17 -7.00 -18.32 -7.41
N HIS A 18 -8.09 -19.11 -7.29
CA HIS A 18 -8.82 -19.24 -6.03
C HIS A 18 -7.95 -19.71 -4.85
N ASP A 19 -6.97 -20.59 -5.12
CA ASP A 19 -6.05 -21.11 -4.09
C ASP A 19 -4.93 -20.11 -3.72
N ALA A 20 -4.81 -19.02 -4.47
CA ALA A 20 -3.81 -17.96 -4.27
C ALA A 20 -4.47 -16.57 -4.36
N GLU A 21 -5.73 -16.48 -4.01
CA GLU A 21 -6.49 -15.24 -4.11
C GLU A 21 -5.99 -14.18 -3.11
N PRO A 22 -6.05 -12.88 -3.49
CA PRO A 22 -5.75 -11.80 -2.57
C PRO A 22 -6.65 -11.83 -1.34
N LEU A 23 -6.12 -11.36 -0.20
CA LEU A 23 -6.86 -11.33 1.07
C LEU A 23 -8.24 -10.69 0.95
N VAL A 24 -8.38 -9.60 0.21
CA VAL A 24 -9.66 -8.92 -0.03
C VAL A 24 -10.70 -9.83 -0.70
N CYS A 25 -10.26 -10.77 -1.54
CA CYS A 25 -11.15 -11.75 -2.17
C CYS A 25 -11.51 -12.88 -1.20
N ALA A 26 -10.51 -13.39 -0.46
CA ALA A 26 -10.70 -14.46 0.52
C ALA A 26 -11.63 -14.02 1.67
N LEU A 27 -11.55 -12.77 2.09
CA LEU A 27 -12.40 -12.21 3.14
C LEU A 27 -13.85 -11.96 2.70
N TYR A 28 -14.12 -11.81 1.40
CA TYR A 28 -15.47 -11.47 0.94
C TYR A 28 -16.52 -12.48 1.45
N PRO A 29 -17.67 -12.06 2.00
CA PRO A 29 -18.22 -10.71 2.04
C PRO A 29 -17.78 -9.83 3.22
N LEU A 30 -16.82 -10.26 4.04
CA LEU A 30 -16.23 -9.40 5.06
C LEU A 30 -15.23 -8.44 4.44
N ALA A 31 -15.15 -7.24 5.01
CA ALA A 31 -14.03 -6.32 4.81
C ALA A 31 -13.28 -6.14 6.13
N GLN A 32 -12.00 -5.87 6.02
CA GLN A 32 -11.12 -5.53 7.13
C GLN A 32 -10.81 -4.04 7.06
N GLU A 33 -10.90 -3.36 8.19
CA GLU A 33 -10.43 -2.01 8.38
C GLU A 33 -9.31 -2.01 9.42
N ILE A 34 -8.22 -1.32 9.10
CA ILE A 34 -7.06 -1.18 9.99
C ILE A 34 -6.82 0.31 10.22
N THR A 35 -6.75 0.73 11.49
CA THR A 35 -6.48 2.13 11.85
C THR A 35 -4.98 2.41 11.93
N LYS A 36 -4.59 3.70 11.96
CA LYS A 36 -3.18 4.13 12.14
C LYS A 36 -2.58 3.59 13.44
N GLU A 37 -3.40 3.44 14.48
CA GLU A 37 -3.00 2.91 15.79
C GLU A 37 -2.91 1.38 15.81
N GLY A 38 -3.28 0.71 14.71
CA GLY A 38 -3.24 -0.74 14.57
C GLY A 38 -4.51 -1.45 15.07
N GLY A 39 -5.59 -0.71 15.33
CA GLY A 39 -6.89 -1.31 15.61
C GLY A 39 -7.43 -2.02 14.36
N VAL A 40 -7.95 -3.23 14.54
CA VAL A 40 -8.53 -4.05 13.46
C VAL A 40 -10.01 -4.24 13.70
N SER A 41 -10.82 -4.00 12.69
CA SER A 41 -12.24 -4.27 12.69
C SER A 41 -12.67 -4.98 11.42
N TYR A 42 -13.75 -5.76 11.51
CA TYR A 42 -14.34 -6.49 10.39
C TYR A 42 -15.80 -6.11 10.24
N PHE A 43 -16.26 -5.91 9.03
CA PHE A 43 -17.65 -5.58 8.73
C PHE A 43 -18.14 -6.29 7.46
N LEU A 44 -19.47 -6.50 7.38
CA LEU A 44 -20.09 -7.06 6.19
C LEU A 44 -20.22 -5.98 5.12
N GLN A 45 -19.74 -6.27 3.93
CA GLN A 45 -19.99 -5.43 2.77
C GLN A 45 -21.41 -5.64 2.23
N PRO A 46 -22.07 -4.59 1.74
CA PRO A 46 -23.31 -4.76 0.98
C PRO A 46 -23.04 -5.64 -0.24
N THR A 47 -23.73 -6.77 -0.34
CA THR A 47 -23.55 -7.68 -1.46
C THR A 47 -24.82 -7.77 -2.27
N SER A 48 -24.70 -7.76 -3.59
CA SER A 48 -25.81 -8.04 -4.51
C SER A 48 -25.88 -9.50 -4.93
N CYS A 49 -24.90 -10.32 -4.57
CA CYS A 49 -24.91 -11.76 -4.83
C CYS A 49 -25.82 -12.42 -3.81
N GLY A 50 -26.92 -13.03 -4.29
CA GLY A 50 -27.88 -13.78 -3.47
C GLY A 50 -27.29 -15.06 -2.90
N GLY A 51 -26.34 -14.94 -1.99
CA GLY A 51 -25.80 -16.05 -1.22
C GLY A 51 -26.80 -16.51 -0.17
N GLN A 52 -26.82 -17.81 0.14
CA GLN A 52 -27.52 -18.31 1.32
C GLN A 52 -26.90 -17.69 2.57
N VAL A 53 -27.78 -17.22 3.48
CA VAL A 53 -27.32 -16.77 4.80
C VAL A 53 -26.77 -17.97 5.55
N ILE A 54 -25.47 -18.08 5.64
CA ILE A 54 -24.81 -19.08 6.47
C ILE A 54 -24.65 -18.44 7.85
N SER A 55 -25.31 -19.02 8.86
CA SER A 55 -25.08 -18.64 10.25
C SER A 55 -23.72 -19.19 10.67
N ALA A 56 -22.71 -18.33 10.66
CA ALA A 56 -21.36 -18.66 11.12
C ALA A 56 -20.84 -17.54 12.02
N LYS A 57 -20.00 -17.88 12.97
CA LYS A 57 -19.27 -16.87 13.75
C LYS A 57 -18.15 -16.27 12.91
N VAL A 58 -17.97 -14.96 13.00
CA VAL A 58 -16.89 -14.25 12.27
C VAL A 58 -15.53 -14.88 12.56
N GLY A 59 -15.26 -15.23 13.82
CA GLY A 59 -13.99 -15.89 14.19
C GLY A 59 -13.73 -17.20 13.46
N ASP A 60 -14.74 -18.03 13.29
CA ASP A 60 -14.62 -19.32 12.57
C ASP A 60 -14.33 -19.07 11.08
N TYR A 61 -14.93 -18.01 10.52
CA TYR A 61 -14.69 -17.62 9.13
C TYR A 61 -13.27 -17.12 8.94
N LEU A 62 -12.77 -16.23 9.82
CA LEU A 62 -11.42 -15.70 9.76
C LEU A 62 -10.35 -16.79 9.96
N ALA A 63 -10.60 -17.74 10.86
CA ALA A 63 -9.71 -18.87 11.11
C ALA A 63 -9.53 -19.76 9.89
N ARG A 64 -10.56 -19.90 9.03
CA ARG A 64 -10.49 -20.70 7.79
C ARG A 64 -9.40 -20.21 6.83
N TYR A 65 -9.10 -18.90 6.83
CA TYR A 65 -8.12 -18.25 5.96
C TYR A 65 -6.84 -17.87 6.70
N ASP A 66 -6.64 -18.38 7.90
CA ASP A 66 -5.47 -18.11 8.74
C ASP A 66 -5.24 -16.62 9.01
N ILE A 67 -6.32 -15.83 9.02
CA ILE A 67 -6.27 -14.37 9.21
C ILE A 67 -5.61 -13.98 10.54
N PRO A 68 -5.94 -14.63 11.69
CA PRO A 68 -5.33 -14.26 12.97
C PRO A 68 -3.79 -14.40 12.99
N ALA A 69 -3.24 -15.38 12.27
CA ALA A 69 -1.79 -15.56 12.18
C ALA A 69 -1.10 -14.48 11.30
N ARG A 70 -1.84 -13.86 10.41
CA ARG A 70 -1.35 -12.85 9.46
C ARG A 70 -1.60 -11.42 9.93
N GLU A 71 -2.50 -11.22 10.88
CA GLU A 71 -3.00 -9.90 11.30
C GLU A 71 -1.86 -8.92 11.64
N ALA A 72 -0.82 -9.36 12.35
CA ALA A 72 0.32 -8.51 12.68
C ALA A 72 1.06 -7.99 11.41
N THR A 73 1.13 -8.81 10.38
CA THR A 73 1.73 -8.43 9.08
C THR A 73 0.83 -7.43 8.35
N ASP A 74 -0.48 -7.67 8.32
CA ASP A 74 -1.46 -6.81 7.67
C ASP A 74 -1.52 -5.44 8.35
N VAL A 75 -1.52 -5.42 9.69
CA VAL A 75 -1.46 -4.18 10.49
C VAL A 75 -0.19 -3.39 10.17
N ARG A 76 0.98 -4.06 10.21
CA ARG A 76 2.25 -3.37 9.93
C ARG A 76 2.29 -2.81 8.50
N TRP A 77 1.83 -3.58 7.52
CA TRP A 77 1.74 -3.12 6.14
C TRP A 77 0.82 -1.91 5.99
N ALA A 78 -0.39 -1.95 6.58
CA ALA A 78 -1.34 -0.84 6.52
C ALA A 78 -0.78 0.43 7.17
N GLN A 79 -0.15 0.31 8.33
CA GLN A 79 0.50 1.44 9.02
C GLN A 79 1.61 2.07 8.16
N VAL A 80 2.43 1.25 7.50
CA VAL A 80 3.46 1.72 6.58
C VAL A 80 2.84 2.48 5.40
N CYS A 81 1.80 1.93 4.77
CA CYS A 81 1.13 2.59 3.65
C CYS A 81 0.55 3.95 4.05
N MET A 82 -0.16 4.04 5.18
CA MET A 82 -0.73 5.28 5.69
C MET A 82 0.35 6.32 6.04
N ALA A 83 1.44 5.90 6.70
CA ALA A 83 2.54 6.81 7.03
C ALA A 83 3.27 7.35 5.79
N LEU A 84 3.40 6.52 4.75
CA LEU A 84 4.00 6.95 3.48
C LEU A 84 3.08 7.87 2.69
N GLU A 85 1.76 7.66 2.74
CA GLU A 85 0.76 8.55 2.13
C GLU A 85 0.83 9.94 2.75
N ASP A 86 0.76 10.05 4.09
CA ASP A 86 0.91 11.31 4.82
C ASP A 86 2.23 12.04 4.44
N ARG A 87 3.32 11.27 4.31
CA ARG A 87 4.63 11.82 3.94
C ARG A 87 4.66 12.31 2.49
N VAL A 88 4.04 11.60 1.56
CA VAL A 88 3.93 12.02 0.15
C VAL A 88 3.13 13.30 0.05
N GLU A 89 1.98 13.39 0.69
CA GLU A 89 1.15 14.60 0.71
C GLU A 89 1.92 15.82 1.23
N ALA A 90 2.64 15.65 2.34
CA ALA A 90 3.48 16.72 2.90
C ALA A 90 4.57 17.20 1.92
N LEU A 91 5.15 16.28 1.15
CA LEU A 91 6.19 16.60 0.17
C LEU A 91 5.62 17.21 -1.12
N GLU A 92 4.41 16.83 -1.53
CA GLU A 92 3.71 17.41 -2.69
C GLU A 92 3.44 18.92 -2.52
N ALA A 93 3.23 19.37 -1.28
CA ALA A 93 3.06 20.78 -0.98
C ALA A 93 4.33 21.62 -1.16
N VAL A 94 5.50 21.00 -1.24
CA VAL A 94 6.81 21.69 -1.20
C VAL A 94 7.64 21.46 -2.45
N PHE A 95 7.49 20.30 -3.10
CA PHE A 95 8.37 19.89 -4.20
C PHE A 95 7.70 19.84 -5.56
N GLU A 96 8.49 20.04 -6.61
CA GLU A 96 8.04 20.01 -7.99
C GLU A 96 7.50 18.63 -8.41
N PRO A 97 6.49 18.58 -9.31
CA PRO A 97 5.86 17.33 -9.76
C PRO A 97 6.83 16.26 -10.29
N VAL A 98 7.94 16.68 -10.93
CA VAL A 98 8.98 15.76 -11.45
C VAL A 98 9.70 15.05 -10.30
N PHE A 99 9.97 15.78 -9.21
CA PHE A 99 10.58 15.20 -8.01
C PHE A 99 9.64 14.18 -7.37
N ILE A 100 8.37 14.55 -7.17
CA ILE A 100 7.33 13.69 -6.61
C ILE A 100 7.17 12.40 -7.43
N ARG A 101 7.19 12.48 -8.74
CA ARG A 101 7.13 11.29 -9.62
C ARG A 101 8.29 10.33 -9.37
N ARG A 102 9.52 10.85 -9.25
CA ARG A 102 10.71 10.02 -8.94
C ARG A 102 10.61 9.37 -7.57
N MET A 103 10.14 10.12 -6.59
CA MET A 103 9.91 9.61 -5.24
C MET A 103 8.88 8.49 -5.24
N ARG A 104 7.74 8.65 -5.90
CA ARG A 104 6.72 7.62 -6.04
C ARG A 104 7.27 6.35 -6.70
N GLN A 105 8.14 6.46 -7.70
CA GLN A 105 8.81 5.29 -8.29
C GLN A 105 9.65 4.53 -7.27
N LYS A 106 10.39 5.24 -6.40
CA LYS A 106 11.19 4.62 -5.33
C LYS A 106 10.31 3.93 -4.28
N LEU A 107 9.22 4.57 -3.89
CA LEU A 107 8.20 3.98 -3.04
C LEU A 107 7.66 2.66 -3.62
N TRP A 108 7.25 2.67 -4.87
CA TRP A 108 6.76 1.47 -5.56
C TRP A 108 7.79 0.34 -5.56
N GLN A 109 9.05 0.66 -5.87
CA GLN A 109 10.12 -0.34 -5.86
C GLN A 109 10.34 -0.94 -4.47
N ALA A 110 10.34 -0.11 -3.43
CA ALA A 110 10.55 -0.56 -2.05
C ALA A 110 9.36 -1.40 -1.53
N LEU A 111 8.13 -1.01 -1.87
CA LEU A 111 6.94 -1.67 -1.37
C LEU A 111 6.56 -2.94 -2.12
N TYR A 112 6.87 -3.07 -3.42
CA TYR A 112 6.30 -4.15 -4.25
C TYR A 112 7.30 -4.99 -5.01
N TYR A 113 8.57 -4.57 -5.19
CA TYR A 113 9.46 -5.24 -6.13
C TYR A 113 10.77 -5.79 -5.54
N ARG A 114 11.07 -5.49 -4.29
CA ARG A 114 12.35 -5.87 -3.67
C ARG A 114 12.14 -6.94 -2.60
N TYR A 115 11.58 -8.09 -3.00
CA TYR A 115 11.31 -9.20 -2.09
C TYR A 115 11.78 -10.52 -2.65
N ASP A 116 12.42 -11.31 -1.78
CA ASP A 116 12.65 -12.73 -1.99
C ASP A 116 11.46 -13.51 -1.40
N PHE A 117 10.73 -14.22 -2.24
CA PHE A 117 9.56 -15.00 -1.83
C PHE A 117 9.90 -16.20 -0.94
N ALA A 118 11.19 -16.63 -0.88
CA ALA A 118 11.64 -17.69 0.00
C ALA A 118 11.97 -17.19 1.42
N ALA A 119 12.04 -15.87 1.64
CA ALA A 119 12.38 -15.27 2.92
C ALA A 119 11.17 -14.60 3.60
N PRO A 120 11.14 -14.45 4.93
CA PRO A 120 10.07 -13.79 5.66
C PRO A 120 9.85 -12.35 5.18
N PHE A 121 8.58 -11.96 5.04
CA PHE A 121 8.19 -10.66 4.48
C PHE A 121 8.58 -9.46 5.36
N LEU A 122 8.22 -9.46 6.65
CA LEU A 122 8.39 -8.30 7.52
C LEU A 122 9.84 -7.82 7.65
N PRO A 123 10.86 -8.69 7.86
CA PRO A 123 12.25 -8.25 7.88
C PRO A 123 12.68 -7.54 6.59
N GLN A 124 12.21 -8.02 5.44
CA GLN A 124 12.52 -7.42 4.14
C GLN A 124 11.81 -6.08 3.96
N LEU A 125 10.56 -5.96 4.41
CA LEU A 125 9.84 -4.69 4.42
C LEU A 125 10.61 -3.64 5.21
N GLU A 126 11.05 -3.96 6.44
CA GLU A 126 11.80 -3.03 7.29
C GLU A 126 13.14 -2.63 6.65
N GLU A 127 13.83 -3.55 5.99
CA GLU A 127 15.06 -3.25 5.25
C GLU A 127 14.79 -2.32 4.06
N ASN A 128 13.76 -2.61 3.28
CA ASN A 128 13.36 -1.79 2.15
C ASN A 128 12.97 -0.37 2.57
N LEU A 129 12.29 -0.22 3.72
CA LEU A 129 11.93 1.08 4.27
C LEU A 129 13.15 1.88 4.72
N ARG A 130 14.12 1.24 5.41
CA ARG A 130 15.39 1.91 5.76
C ARG A 130 16.14 2.40 4.52
N GLY A 131 16.21 1.57 3.49
CA GLY A 131 16.80 1.95 2.20
C GLY A 131 16.08 3.10 1.52
N LEU A 132 14.75 3.08 1.56
CA LEU A 132 13.91 4.14 1.03
C LEU A 132 14.13 5.47 1.75
N ASP A 133 14.16 5.48 3.08
CA ASP A 133 14.40 6.69 3.88
C ASP A 133 15.73 7.35 3.50
N ALA A 134 16.79 6.56 3.41
CA ALA A 134 18.10 7.07 2.99
C ALA A 134 18.11 7.63 1.55
N GLU A 135 17.34 7.01 0.63
CA GLU A 135 17.19 7.52 -0.75
C GLU A 135 16.38 8.83 -0.77
N LEU A 136 15.29 8.92 0.00
CA LEU A 136 14.45 10.12 0.08
C LEU A 136 15.20 11.31 0.70
N GLU A 137 15.99 11.08 1.73
CA GLU A 137 16.84 12.12 2.33
C GLU A 137 17.85 12.68 1.33
N LYS A 138 18.53 11.80 0.58
CA LYS A 138 19.48 12.22 -0.47
C LYS A 138 18.78 13.05 -1.56
N LEU A 139 17.60 12.64 -2.00
CA LEU A 139 16.82 13.35 -3.01
C LEU A 139 16.39 14.73 -2.50
N SER A 140 15.89 14.81 -1.28
CA SER A 140 15.48 16.06 -0.64
C SER A 140 16.67 17.05 -0.49
N ALA A 141 17.82 16.54 -0.07
CA ALA A 141 19.03 17.36 0.06
C ALA A 141 19.53 17.91 -1.29
N LEU A 142 19.43 17.11 -2.37
CA LEU A 142 19.79 17.55 -3.72
C LEU A 142 18.86 18.65 -4.22
N GLN A 143 17.56 18.52 -3.98
CA GLN A 143 16.58 19.55 -4.36
C GLN A 143 16.78 20.84 -3.57
N GLY A 144 17.04 20.76 -2.27
CA GLY A 144 17.36 21.92 -1.44
C GLY A 144 18.56 22.71 -1.97
N ARG A 145 19.66 22.04 -2.33
CA ARG A 145 20.85 22.66 -2.92
C ARG A 145 20.55 23.33 -4.27
N ARG A 146 19.70 22.73 -5.10
CA ARG A 146 19.29 23.30 -6.39
C ARG A 146 18.50 24.59 -6.21
N ASN A 147 17.57 24.60 -5.25
CA ASN A 147 16.77 25.78 -4.95
C ASN A 147 17.62 26.95 -4.41
N VAL A 148 18.62 26.68 -3.57
CA VAL A 148 19.56 27.71 -3.09
C VAL A 148 20.36 28.29 -4.24
N ARG A 149 20.97 27.46 -5.10
CA ARG A 149 21.74 27.92 -6.26
C ARG A 149 20.89 28.75 -7.24
N PHE A 150 19.64 28.38 -7.43
CA PHE A 150 18.74 29.15 -8.31
C PHE A 150 18.45 30.55 -7.74
N ARG A 151 18.18 30.67 -6.43
CA ARG A 151 18.00 31.97 -5.78
C ARG A 151 19.26 32.85 -5.88
N GLU A 152 20.43 32.30 -5.59
CA GLU A 152 21.71 33.02 -5.72
C GLU A 152 21.99 33.47 -7.17
N SER A 153 21.54 32.72 -8.18
CA SER A 153 21.69 33.14 -9.59
C SER A 153 20.80 34.30 -9.97
N ILE A 154 19.57 34.36 -9.45
CA ILE A 154 18.66 35.50 -9.68
C ILE A 154 19.22 36.77 -9.03
N GLU A 155 19.66 36.70 -7.77
CA GLU A 155 20.20 37.85 -7.05
C GLU A 155 21.50 38.44 -7.69
N LYS A 156 22.23 37.64 -8.47
CA LYS A 156 23.41 38.06 -9.23
C LYS A 156 23.05 38.70 -10.57
N THR A 157 21.88 38.44 -11.11
CA THR A 157 21.45 38.98 -12.41
C THR A 157 20.76 40.33 -12.25
N ASP A 158 20.27 40.64 -11.05
CA ASP A 158 19.60 41.91 -10.72
C ASP A 158 20.57 42.99 -10.19
N LYS A 159 21.90 42.74 -10.25
CA LYS A 159 22.98 43.70 -9.93
C LYS A 159 23.81 44.03 -11.17
#